data_6f09b633c0cd5096108f5f714f9d7cef
#
_entry.id   6f09b633c0cd5096108f5f714f9d7cef
#
_cell.length_a   1.000
_cell.length_b   1.000
_cell.length_c   1.000
_cell.angle_alpha   90.00
_cell.angle_beta   90.00
_cell.angle_gamma   90.00
#
_symmetry.space_group_name_H-M   'P 1'
#
loop_
_entity.id
_entity.type
_entity.pdbx_description
1 polymer ?
#
loop_
_entity_poly.entity_id
_entity_poly.type
_entity_poly.pdbx_seq_one_letter_code
_entity_poly.pdbx_strand_id
1 'polypeptide(L)'
;KKIINDAGVIVLSDAWLGGGFASKTKCIRNPNDAKGQVMRAAGKAFNQMLEGAGAGIQSMPSSEIYTGLQTGVLTGANTSSGSFVSYKIYEQVKCATPPGKFGLWFMYEPILMSKQNFEALNSKQQKALMKAGKVAEKYMTEQVANLDKKFEDAYRAAGVELAYMTAEDHAAWVEIAKKTSHKAFAEKVPGMALIHITT
;
A
#
# COMPACT_ATOMS: atom_id res chain seq x y z
N LYS A 1 8.23 -16.69 5.55
CA LYS A 1 8.16 -16.90 7.04
C LYS A 1 9.53 -17.17 7.65
N LYS A 2 10.37 -18.09 7.12
CA LYS A 2 11.69 -18.41 7.70
C LYS A 2 12.56 -17.17 7.94
N ILE A 3 12.74 -16.32 6.94
CA ILE A 3 13.56 -15.09 7.03
C ILE A 3 13.07 -14.16 8.16
N ILE A 4 11.75 -14.00 8.30
CA ILE A 4 11.15 -13.17 9.34
C ILE A 4 11.36 -13.80 10.72
N ASN A 5 11.21 -15.12 10.82
CA ASN A 5 11.45 -15.84 12.07
C ASN A 5 12.92 -15.79 12.50
N ASP A 6 13.85 -15.85 11.54
CA ASP A 6 15.29 -15.71 11.81
C ASP A 6 15.64 -14.30 12.31
N ALA A 7 14.83 -13.29 11.92
CA ALA A 7 14.91 -11.91 12.44
C ALA A 7 14.26 -11.72 13.84
N GLY A 8 13.87 -12.78 14.52
CA GLY A 8 13.32 -12.72 15.88
C GLY A 8 11.83 -12.40 15.97
N VAL A 9 11.07 -12.65 14.89
CA VAL A 9 9.62 -12.35 14.82
C VAL A 9 8.84 -13.56 14.34
N ILE A 10 7.73 -13.86 14.98
CA ILE A 10 6.76 -14.89 14.57
C ILE A 10 5.61 -14.23 13.81
N VAL A 11 5.31 -14.75 12.63
CA VAL A 11 4.13 -14.35 11.85
C VAL A 11 2.94 -15.19 12.29
N LEU A 12 1.98 -14.55 12.93
CA LEU A 12 0.74 -15.20 13.39
C LEU A 12 -0.29 -15.28 12.26
N SER A 13 -0.41 -14.22 11.47
CA SER A 13 -1.37 -14.10 10.36
C SER A 13 -0.75 -13.34 9.21
N ASP A 14 -1.05 -13.73 8.00
CA ASP A 14 -0.68 -13.02 6.77
C ASP A 14 -1.88 -12.19 6.27
N ALA A 15 -1.62 -10.95 5.83
CA ALA A 15 -2.59 -10.15 5.12
C ALA A 15 -1.92 -9.35 4.00
N TRP A 16 -2.63 -9.22 2.88
CA TRP A 16 -2.23 -8.39 1.75
C TRP A 16 -3.36 -7.45 1.40
N LEU A 17 -3.07 -6.16 1.33
CA LEU A 17 -4.05 -5.13 1.01
C LEU A 17 -3.74 -4.52 -0.35
N GLY A 18 -4.78 -4.31 -1.16
CA GLY A 18 -4.74 -3.47 -2.33
C GLY A 18 -4.96 -2.00 -1.97
N GLY A 19 -4.56 -1.11 -2.86
CA GLY A 19 -4.76 0.31 -2.72
C GLY A 19 -4.46 1.06 -4.00
N GLY A 20 -4.45 2.39 -3.93
CA GLY A 20 -4.31 3.22 -5.11
C GLY A 20 -3.84 4.63 -4.80
N PHE A 21 -4.26 5.55 -5.66
CA PHE A 21 -3.99 6.98 -5.50
C PHE A 21 -5.28 7.76 -5.32
N ALA A 22 -5.19 8.90 -4.64
CA ALA A 22 -6.22 9.93 -4.63
C ALA A 22 -5.57 11.30 -4.72
N SER A 23 -6.23 12.26 -5.40
CA SER A 23 -5.66 13.58 -5.66
C SER A 23 -6.74 14.67 -5.65
N LYS A 24 -6.35 15.84 -5.15
CA LYS A 24 -7.18 17.06 -5.16
C LYS A 24 -7.26 17.72 -6.55
N THR A 25 -6.33 17.42 -7.42
CA THR A 25 -6.12 18.17 -8.67
C THR A 25 -6.53 17.36 -9.89
N LYS A 26 -5.82 16.29 -10.18
CA LYS A 26 -6.03 15.44 -11.37
C LYS A 26 -5.81 13.97 -11.01
N CYS A 27 -6.39 13.10 -11.79
CA CYS A 27 -6.18 11.66 -11.65
C CYS A 27 -4.70 11.30 -11.82
N ILE A 28 -4.22 10.37 -11.02
CA ILE A 28 -2.85 9.86 -11.10
C ILE A 28 -2.90 8.45 -11.69
N ARG A 29 -2.74 8.33 -13.01
CA ARG A 29 -2.69 7.05 -13.71
C ARG A 29 -1.26 6.65 -14.06
N ASN A 30 -0.48 7.58 -14.58
CA ASN A 30 0.90 7.36 -14.99
C ASN A 30 1.87 8.30 -14.28
N PRO A 31 3.20 8.08 -14.39
CA PRO A 31 4.20 8.88 -13.67
C PRO A 31 4.12 10.40 -13.95
N ASN A 32 3.74 10.81 -15.16
CA ASN A 32 3.64 12.23 -15.50
C ASN A 32 2.52 12.92 -14.71
N ASP A 33 1.49 12.19 -14.30
CA ASP A 33 0.40 12.74 -13.49
C ASP A 33 0.84 13.05 -12.06
N ALA A 34 1.84 12.35 -11.54
CA ALA A 34 2.41 12.59 -10.21
C ALA A 34 3.40 13.76 -10.19
N LYS A 35 3.96 14.13 -11.35
CA LYS A 35 4.97 15.18 -11.44
C LYS A 35 4.44 16.53 -10.88
N GLY A 36 5.22 17.10 -9.97
CA GLY A 36 4.91 18.38 -9.31
C GLY A 36 3.82 18.31 -8.24
N GLN A 37 3.25 17.14 -7.96
CA GLN A 37 2.33 16.95 -6.83
C GLN A 37 3.11 16.78 -5.53
N VAL A 38 2.52 17.20 -4.42
CA VAL A 38 3.02 16.92 -3.06
C VAL A 38 2.22 15.74 -2.52
N MET A 39 2.88 14.59 -2.40
CA MET A 39 2.20 13.34 -2.12
C MET A 39 2.63 12.71 -0.80
N ARG A 40 1.66 12.15 -0.10
CA ARG A 40 1.94 11.14 0.92
C ARG A 40 2.09 9.78 0.26
N ALA A 41 3.17 9.08 0.54
CA ALA A 41 3.34 7.71 0.08
C ALA A 41 3.48 6.71 1.25
N ALA A 42 3.11 5.46 0.98
CA ALA A 42 3.08 4.40 1.97
C ALA A 42 4.43 3.66 2.03
N GLY A 43 5.40 4.28 2.71
CA GLY A 43 6.70 3.67 2.96
C GLY A 43 7.77 3.96 1.89
N LYS A 44 9.00 3.56 2.19
CA LYS A 44 10.21 3.99 1.48
C LYS A 44 10.21 3.64 -0.01
N ALA A 45 9.73 2.46 -0.39
CA ALA A 45 9.72 2.05 -1.79
C ALA A 45 8.80 2.95 -2.64
N PHE A 46 7.62 3.27 -2.12
CA PHE A 46 6.70 4.19 -2.79
C PHE A 46 7.21 5.64 -2.80
N ASN A 47 7.87 6.08 -1.71
CA ASN A 47 8.53 7.39 -1.71
C ASN A 47 9.52 7.49 -2.87
N GLN A 48 10.44 6.56 -2.99
CA GLN A 48 11.46 6.54 -4.05
C GLN A 48 10.87 6.48 -5.46
N MET A 49 9.80 5.70 -5.65
CA MET A 49 9.12 5.60 -6.94
C MET A 49 8.44 6.92 -7.31
N LEU A 50 7.72 7.55 -6.39
CA LEU A 50 7.04 8.81 -6.63
C LEU A 50 8.01 9.99 -6.78
N GLU A 51 9.09 10.03 -6.01
CA GLU A 51 10.19 10.98 -6.21
C GLU A 51 10.82 10.83 -7.60
N GLY A 52 11.02 9.58 -8.04
CA GLY A 52 11.49 9.28 -9.39
C GLY A 52 10.53 9.72 -10.50
N ALA A 53 9.25 9.83 -10.20
CA ALA A 53 8.23 10.41 -11.09
C ALA A 53 8.13 11.94 -10.99
N GLY A 54 8.94 12.58 -10.12
CA GLY A 54 8.98 14.03 -9.94
C GLY A 54 7.94 14.58 -8.97
N ALA A 55 7.39 13.75 -8.07
CA ALA A 55 6.55 14.20 -6.96
C ALA A 55 7.41 14.66 -5.77
N GLY A 56 6.95 15.65 -5.03
CA GLY A 56 7.43 15.94 -3.67
C GLY A 56 6.78 14.99 -2.67
N ILE A 57 7.54 14.52 -1.66
CA ILE A 57 7.03 13.56 -0.67
C ILE A 57 6.91 14.19 0.71
N GLN A 58 5.75 13.97 1.33
CA GLN A 58 5.51 14.22 2.74
C GLN A 58 5.23 12.88 3.44
N SER A 59 6.12 12.50 4.38
CA SER A 59 5.96 11.29 5.18
C SER A 59 5.08 11.56 6.38
N MET A 60 3.95 10.85 6.45
CA MET A 60 3.02 10.92 7.58
C MET A 60 2.20 9.63 7.70
N PRO A 61 1.64 9.32 8.87
CA PRO A 61 0.69 8.23 9.05
C PRO A 61 -0.52 8.37 8.13
N SER A 62 -1.14 7.26 7.76
CA SER A 62 -2.37 7.29 6.91
C SER A 62 -3.54 8.03 7.58
N SER A 63 -3.60 8.04 8.90
CA SER A 63 -4.59 8.80 9.69
C SER A 63 -4.49 10.33 9.53
N GLU A 64 -3.35 10.85 9.07
CA GLU A 64 -3.12 12.28 8.88
C GLU A 64 -3.37 12.75 7.43
N ILE A 65 -3.63 11.82 6.50
CA ILE A 65 -3.84 12.16 5.08
C ILE A 65 -5.02 13.12 4.91
N TYR A 66 -6.13 12.89 5.61
CA TYR A 66 -7.31 13.75 5.53
C TYR A 66 -6.94 15.21 5.84
N THR A 67 -6.32 15.45 7.00
CA THR A 67 -5.90 16.79 7.41
C THR A 67 -4.85 17.37 6.47
N GLY A 68 -3.87 16.58 6.03
CA GLY A 68 -2.85 17.00 5.08
C GLY A 68 -3.44 17.48 3.74
N LEU A 69 -4.45 16.78 3.24
CA LEU A 69 -5.20 17.20 2.05
C LEU A 69 -6.07 18.44 2.34
N GLN A 70 -6.79 18.44 3.46
CA GLN A 70 -7.65 19.56 3.85
C GLN A 70 -6.89 20.88 3.94
N THR A 71 -5.74 20.88 4.59
CA THR A 71 -4.88 22.06 4.79
C THR A 71 -4.03 22.44 3.57
N GLY A 72 -3.98 21.59 2.55
CA GLY A 72 -3.19 21.81 1.35
C GLY A 72 -1.70 21.45 1.48
N VAL A 73 -1.28 20.86 2.60
CA VAL A 73 0.08 20.28 2.77
C VAL A 73 0.30 19.15 1.77
N LEU A 74 -0.77 18.42 1.45
CA LEU A 74 -0.80 17.39 0.40
C LEU A 74 -1.69 17.81 -0.76
N THR A 75 -1.31 17.44 -1.97
CA THR A 75 -2.17 17.47 -3.16
C THR A 75 -2.66 16.09 -3.56
N GLY A 76 -2.00 15.03 -3.09
CA GLY A 76 -2.38 13.64 -3.35
C GLY A 76 -1.84 12.68 -2.31
N ALA A 77 -2.33 11.45 -2.35
CA ALA A 77 -1.91 10.39 -1.45
C ALA A 77 -1.98 9.01 -2.11
N ASN A 78 -1.14 8.11 -1.60
CA ASN A 78 -1.16 6.69 -1.88
C ASN A 78 -1.37 5.95 -0.56
N THR A 79 -2.34 5.04 -0.51
CA THR A 79 -2.64 4.20 0.65
C THR A 79 -3.57 3.03 0.27
N SER A 80 -3.95 2.19 1.26
CA SER A 80 -4.87 1.06 1.05
C SER A 80 -6.30 1.51 0.78
N SER A 81 -7.06 0.70 0.03
CA SER A 81 -8.50 0.91 -0.20
C SER A 81 -9.28 1.07 1.11
N GLY A 82 -8.91 0.30 2.14
CA GLY A 82 -9.51 0.41 3.47
C GLY A 82 -9.26 1.77 4.13
N SER A 83 -8.02 2.28 4.08
CA SER A 83 -7.67 3.60 4.63
C SER A 83 -8.38 4.74 3.89
N PHE A 84 -8.50 4.65 2.58
CA PHE A 84 -9.22 5.64 1.78
C PHE A 84 -10.69 5.79 2.23
N VAL A 85 -11.34 4.71 2.63
CA VAL A 85 -12.72 4.73 3.13
C VAL A 85 -12.78 5.14 4.59
N SER A 86 -12.01 4.48 5.46
CA SER A 86 -12.10 4.68 6.91
C SER A 86 -11.72 6.08 7.37
N TYR A 87 -10.78 6.72 6.68
CA TYR A 87 -10.39 8.12 6.93
C TYR A 87 -11.15 9.14 6.07
N LYS A 88 -12.19 8.72 5.35
CA LYS A 88 -13.06 9.59 4.54
C LYS A 88 -12.30 10.49 3.57
N ILE A 89 -11.22 9.98 2.99
CA ILE A 89 -10.33 10.78 2.12
C ILE A 89 -11.08 11.28 0.89
N TYR A 90 -12.16 10.61 0.49
CA TYR A 90 -13.05 11.02 -0.60
C TYR A 90 -13.66 12.42 -0.42
N GLU A 91 -13.75 12.95 0.82
CA GLU A 91 -14.24 14.31 1.06
C GLU A 91 -13.25 15.40 0.65
N GLN A 92 -11.97 15.05 0.45
CA GLN A 92 -10.87 16.01 0.23
C GLN A 92 -10.26 15.94 -1.17
N VAL A 93 -10.75 15.04 -2.04
CA VAL A 93 -10.15 14.80 -3.35
C VAL A 93 -11.17 14.90 -4.48
N LYS A 94 -10.69 15.10 -5.70
CA LYS A 94 -11.51 15.16 -6.91
C LYS A 94 -11.41 13.93 -7.76
N CYS A 95 -10.30 13.21 -7.68
CA CYS A 95 -10.07 11.99 -8.42
C CYS A 95 -9.37 10.94 -7.58
N ALA A 96 -9.70 9.69 -7.84
CA ALA A 96 -9.01 8.54 -7.29
C ALA A 96 -8.73 7.50 -8.39
N THR A 97 -7.62 6.78 -8.20
CA THR A 97 -7.19 5.68 -9.06
C THR A 97 -7.24 4.40 -8.26
N PRO A 98 -8.31 3.60 -8.39
CA PRO A 98 -8.47 2.33 -7.68
C PRO A 98 -7.41 1.31 -8.09
N PRO A 99 -7.17 0.24 -7.30
CA PRO A 99 -6.20 -0.79 -7.64
C PRO A 99 -6.49 -1.45 -8.99
N GLY A 100 -7.73 -1.88 -9.26
CA GLY A 100 -8.12 -2.50 -10.52
C GLY A 100 -7.17 -3.60 -11.00
N LYS A 101 -7.22 -3.92 -12.30
CA LYS A 101 -6.36 -4.94 -12.91
C LYS A 101 -4.87 -4.59 -12.91
N PHE A 102 -4.56 -3.31 -12.99
CA PHE A 102 -3.19 -2.76 -13.09
C PHE A 102 -2.81 -1.94 -11.86
N GLY A 103 -3.33 -2.32 -10.69
CA GLY A 103 -2.99 -1.66 -9.43
C GLY A 103 -1.51 -1.78 -9.11
N LEU A 104 -0.94 -0.69 -8.62
CA LEU A 104 0.48 -0.65 -8.22
C LEU A 104 0.69 -0.91 -6.73
N TRP A 105 -0.34 -0.64 -5.93
CA TRP A 105 -0.20 -0.68 -4.48
C TRP A 105 -0.66 -2.01 -3.93
N PHE A 106 0.31 -2.76 -3.39
CA PHE A 106 0.09 -3.94 -2.56
C PHE A 106 0.97 -3.84 -1.33
N MET A 107 0.40 -4.05 -0.17
CA MET A 107 1.15 -4.04 1.08
C MET A 107 0.91 -5.32 1.88
N TYR A 108 2.01 -5.87 2.36
CA TYR A 108 2.01 -6.97 3.30
C TYR A 108 1.83 -6.43 4.71
N GLU A 109 0.71 -6.76 5.35
CA GLU A 109 0.35 -6.30 6.69
C GLU A 109 0.07 -7.50 7.61
N PRO A 110 1.12 -8.18 8.09
CA PRO A 110 0.98 -9.36 8.94
C PRO A 110 0.68 -8.97 10.39
N ILE A 111 0.07 -9.90 11.14
CA ILE A 111 0.08 -9.86 12.59
C ILE A 111 1.36 -10.52 13.08
N LEU A 112 2.19 -9.75 13.78
CA LEU A 112 3.51 -10.15 14.23
C LEU A 112 3.56 -10.25 15.76
N MET A 113 4.37 -11.18 16.27
CA MET A 113 4.70 -11.29 17.68
C MET A 113 6.22 -11.48 17.85
N SER A 114 6.82 -10.88 18.87
CA SER A 114 8.20 -11.17 19.23
C SER A 114 8.39 -12.67 19.46
N LYS A 115 9.43 -13.23 18.85
CA LYS A 115 9.78 -14.65 19.03
C LYS A 115 10.02 -14.98 20.48
N GLN A 116 10.74 -14.13 21.21
CA GLN A 116 10.99 -14.28 22.64
C GLN A 116 9.68 -14.39 23.43
N ASN A 117 8.72 -13.48 23.18
CA ASN A 117 7.43 -13.51 23.88
C ASN A 117 6.59 -14.72 23.49
N PHE A 118 6.65 -15.14 22.22
CA PHE A 118 5.95 -16.34 21.77
C PHE A 118 6.52 -17.61 22.43
N GLU A 119 7.83 -17.73 22.53
CA GLU A 119 8.51 -18.88 23.15
C GLU A 119 8.33 -18.93 24.68
N ALA A 120 8.06 -17.79 25.32
CA ALA A 120 7.73 -17.73 26.75
C ALA A 120 6.32 -18.25 27.07
N LEU A 121 5.46 -18.42 26.08
CA LEU A 121 4.13 -19.02 26.24
C LEU A 121 4.23 -20.54 26.34
N ASN A 122 3.29 -21.14 27.09
CA ASN A 122 3.19 -22.59 27.09
C ASN A 122 2.63 -23.11 25.75
N SER A 123 2.83 -24.41 25.45
CA SER A 123 2.48 -25.01 24.17
C SER A 123 0.97 -24.91 23.84
N LYS A 124 0.07 -24.86 24.83
CA LYS A 124 -1.36 -24.68 24.64
C LYS A 124 -1.66 -23.27 24.15
N GLN A 125 -1.01 -22.27 24.74
CA GLN A 125 -1.15 -20.85 24.33
C GLN A 125 -0.56 -20.60 22.94
N GLN A 126 0.62 -21.15 22.64
CA GLN A 126 1.24 -21.05 21.30
C GLN A 126 0.31 -21.62 20.22
N LYS A 127 -0.24 -22.82 20.47
CA LYS A 127 -1.19 -23.45 19.54
C LYS A 127 -2.46 -22.63 19.37
N ALA A 128 -2.98 -22.04 20.45
CA ALA A 128 -4.17 -21.19 20.39
C ALA A 128 -3.92 -19.93 19.55
N LEU A 129 -2.79 -19.24 19.73
CA LEU A 129 -2.40 -18.07 18.93
C LEU A 129 -2.26 -18.41 17.44
N MET A 130 -1.56 -19.49 17.11
CA MET A 130 -1.41 -19.91 15.71
C MET A 130 -2.75 -20.27 15.07
N LYS A 131 -3.66 -20.89 15.83
CA LYS A 131 -5.02 -21.18 15.36
C LYS A 131 -5.82 -19.89 15.15
N ALA A 132 -5.76 -18.96 16.08
CA ALA A 132 -6.41 -17.65 15.96
C ALA A 132 -5.87 -16.86 14.76
N GLY A 133 -4.54 -16.90 14.53
CA GLY A 133 -3.91 -16.31 13.36
C GLY A 133 -4.47 -16.86 12.04
N LYS A 134 -4.70 -18.17 11.95
CA LYS A 134 -5.32 -18.78 10.76
C LYS A 134 -6.78 -18.34 10.54
N VAL A 135 -7.53 -18.16 11.62
CA VAL A 135 -8.90 -17.62 11.53
C VAL A 135 -8.87 -16.17 11.05
N ALA A 136 -7.97 -15.36 11.61
CA ALA A 136 -7.79 -13.97 11.20
C ALA A 136 -7.37 -13.84 9.73
N GLU A 137 -6.44 -14.70 9.25
CA GLU A 137 -6.00 -14.75 7.85
C GLU A 137 -7.15 -15.03 6.90
N LYS A 138 -7.97 -16.05 7.22
CA LYS A 138 -9.17 -16.39 6.42
C LYS A 138 -10.17 -15.22 6.40
N TYR A 139 -10.50 -14.69 7.57
CA TYR A 139 -11.42 -13.56 7.70
C TYR A 139 -10.92 -12.35 6.88
N MET A 140 -9.64 -11.99 7.02
CA MET A 140 -9.07 -10.86 6.31
C MET A 140 -9.08 -11.06 4.80
N THR A 141 -8.77 -12.27 4.32
CA THR A 141 -8.82 -12.61 2.89
C THR A 141 -10.24 -12.38 2.32
N GLU A 142 -11.26 -12.78 3.05
CA GLU A 142 -12.67 -12.56 2.68
C GLU A 142 -13.04 -11.06 2.69
N GLN A 143 -12.53 -10.30 3.67
CA GLN A 143 -12.82 -8.87 3.77
C GLN A 143 -12.11 -8.05 2.69
N VAL A 144 -10.85 -8.37 2.38
CA VAL A 144 -10.05 -7.64 1.37
C VAL A 144 -10.72 -7.67 0.00
N ALA A 145 -11.34 -8.78 -0.39
CA ALA A 145 -12.08 -8.88 -1.64
C ALA A 145 -13.22 -7.82 -1.77
N ASN A 146 -13.73 -7.32 -0.66
CA ASN A 146 -14.80 -6.32 -0.63
C ASN A 146 -14.28 -4.88 -0.44
N LEU A 147 -13.00 -4.69 -0.03
CA LEU A 147 -12.47 -3.36 0.27
C LEU A 147 -12.38 -2.47 -0.97
N ASP A 148 -11.96 -3.03 -2.09
CA ASP A 148 -11.84 -2.29 -3.35
C ASP A 148 -13.22 -1.84 -3.85
N LYS A 149 -14.23 -2.72 -3.75
CA LYS A 149 -15.60 -2.35 -4.07
C LYS A 149 -16.13 -1.26 -3.14
N LYS A 150 -15.91 -1.36 -1.82
CA LYS A 150 -16.30 -0.33 -0.86
C LYS A 150 -15.64 1.02 -1.16
N PHE A 151 -14.37 1.00 -1.55
CA PHE A 151 -13.65 2.19 -1.99
C PHE A 151 -14.33 2.82 -3.20
N GLU A 152 -14.57 2.06 -4.26
CA GLU A 152 -15.22 2.59 -5.46
C GLU A 152 -16.64 3.14 -5.17
N ASP A 153 -17.45 2.39 -4.40
CA ASP A 153 -18.81 2.80 -4.06
C ASP A 153 -18.83 4.11 -3.25
N ALA A 154 -17.95 4.23 -2.25
CA ALA A 154 -17.86 5.44 -1.42
C ALA A 154 -17.41 6.67 -2.23
N TYR A 155 -16.43 6.49 -3.12
CA TYR A 155 -15.91 7.58 -3.95
C TYR A 155 -16.91 8.01 -5.01
N ARG A 156 -17.62 7.07 -5.66
CA ARG A 156 -18.72 7.39 -6.59
C ARG A 156 -19.85 8.14 -5.88
N ALA A 157 -20.26 7.68 -4.69
CA ALA A 157 -21.29 8.35 -3.90
C ALA A 157 -20.91 9.78 -3.49
N ALA A 158 -19.61 10.04 -3.29
CA ALA A 158 -19.07 11.37 -3.00
C ALA A 158 -18.86 12.24 -4.25
N GLY A 159 -19.16 11.74 -5.45
CA GLY A 159 -18.97 12.47 -6.71
C GLY A 159 -17.50 12.57 -7.15
N VAL A 160 -16.61 11.73 -6.60
CA VAL A 160 -15.19 11.69 -6.97
C VAL A 160 -15.03 10.90 -8.26
N GLU A 161 -14.24 11.43 -9.19
CA GLU A 161 -13.90 10.74 -10.44
C GLU A 161 -13.06 9.49 -10.15
N LEU A 162 -13.39 8.37 -10.79
CA LEU A 162 -12.58 7.16 -10.73
C LEU A 162 -11.89 6.93 -12.08
N ALA A 163 -10.56 6.89 -12.06
CA ALA A 163 -9.74 6.68 -13.24
C ALA A 163 -8.85 5.45 -13.07
N TYR A 164 -9.04 4.46 -13.93
CA TYR A 164 -8.26 3.21 -13.88
C TYR A 164 -7.00 3.31 -14.73
N MET A 165 -5.93 2.66 -14.28
CA MET A 165 -4.72 2.51 -15.06
C MET A 165 -4.92 1.56 -16.22
N THR A 166 -4.32 1.89 -17.36
CA THR A 166 -4.16 0.99 -18.50
C THR A 166 -2.89 0.13 -18.34
N ALA A 167 -2.68 -0.81 -19.24
CA ALA A 167 -1.45 -1.59 -19.28
C ALA A 167 -0.21 -0.68 -19.51
N GLU A 168 -0.37 0.33 -20.36
CA GLU A 168 0.69 1.31 -20.69
C GLU A 168 1.02 2.19 -19.47
N ASP A 169 0.01 2.67 -18.75
CA ASP A 169 0.20 3.45 -17.53
C ASP A 169 0.99 2.63 -16.48
N HIS A 170 0.59 1.37 -16.30
CA HIS A 170 1.28 0.45 -15.38
C HIS A 170 2.72 0.19 -15.82
N ALA A 171 2.96 -0.09 -17.10
CA ALA A 171 4.30 -0.30 -17.63
C ALA A 171 5.22 0.92 -17.40
N ALA A 172 4.68 2.13 -17.57
CA ALA A 172 5.43 3.37 -17.30
C ALA A 172 5.84 3.47 -15.81
N TRP A 173 4.98 3.09 -14.88
CA TRP A 173 5.32 3.03 -13.45
C TRP A 173 6.39 1.97 -13.15
N VAL A 174 6.30 0.79 -13.77
CA VAL A 174 7.30 -0.28 -13.62
C VAL A 174 8.68 0.21 -14.05
N GLU A 175 8.78 0.98 -15.13
CA GLU A 175 10.07 1.54 -15.58
C GLU A 175 10.64 2.55 -14.57
N ILE A 176 9.82 3.37 -13.93
CA ILE A 176 10.26 4.23 -12.83
C ILE A 176 10.71 3.38 -11.62
N ALA A 177 9.91 2.38 -11.23
CA ALA A 177 10.24 1.52 -10.10
C ALA A 177 11.57 0.76 -10.29
N LYS A 178 11.85 0.25 -11.50
CA LYS A 178 13.12 -0.41 -11.85
C LYS A 178 14.32 0.50 -11.60
N LYS A 179 14.20 1.78 -11.94
CA LYS A 179 15.26 2.78 -11.82
C LYS A 179 15.42 3.32 -10.38
N THR A 180 14.45 3.15 -9.54
CA THR A 180 14.37 3.75 -8.20
C THR A 180 14.23 2.70 -7.11
N SER A 181 13.03 2.34 -6.71
CA SER A 181 12.75 1.46 -5.58
C SER A 181 13.31 0.04 -5.74
N HIS A 182 13.22 -0.56 -6.93
CA HIS A 182 13.77 -1.90 -7.17
C HIS A 182 15.28 -1.89 -7.09
N LYS A 183 15.95 -0.90 -7.72
CA LYS A 183 17.39 -0.73 -7.64
C LYS A 183 17.85 -0.55 -6.19
N ALA A 184 17.22 0.37 -5.45
CA ALA A 184 17.55 0.64 -4.06
C ALA A 184 17.29 -0.57 -3.13
N PHE A 185 16.32 -1.41 -3.46
CA PHE A 185 16.07 -2.66 -2.73
C PHE A 185 17.15 -3.69 -3.02
N ALA A 186 17.50 -3.90 -4.29
CA ALA A 186 18.54 -4.84 -4.70
C ALA A 186 19.91 -4.51 -4.08
N GLU A 187 20.25 -3.22 -3.96
CA GLU A 187 21.49 -2.75 -3.33
C GLU A 187 21.54 -3.04 -1.82
N LYS A 188 20.38 -3.14 -1.15
CA LYS A 188 20.30 -3.30 0.31
C LYS A 188 20.11 -4.74 0.78
N VAL A 189 19.63 -5.62 -0.09
CA VAL A 189 19.33 -7.01 0.27
C VAL A 189 20.30 -7.94 -0.45
N PRO A 190 21.38 -8.36 0.22
CA PRO A 190 22.38 -9.27 -0.37
C PRO A 190 21.72 -10.57 -0.83
N GLY A 191 22.05 -11.03 -2.03
CA GLY A 191 21.53 -12.28 -2.60
C GLY A 191 20.19 -12.14 -3.33
N MET A 192 19.57 -10.98 -3.33
CA MET A 192 18.46 -10.65 -4.23
C MET A 192 19.05 -10.11 -5.54
N ALA A 193 19.78 -10.96 -6.29
CA ALA A 193 19.98 -10.69 -7.70
C ALA A 193 18.59 -10.43 -8.30
N LEU A 194 18.48 -9.33 -9.05
CA LEU A 194 17.27 -8.91 -9.74
C LEU A 194 16.46 -10.14 -10.15
N ILE A 195 15.35 -10.40 -9.44
CA ILE A 195 14.31 -11.24 -9.99
C ILE A 195 13.94 -10.48 -11.26
N HIS A 196 14.38 -10.99 -12.41
CA HIS A 196 13.88 -10.55 -13.69
C HIS A 196 12.36 -10.76 -13.59
N ILE A 197 11.64 -9.69 -13.33
CA ILE A 197 10.22 -9.62 -13.60
C ILE A 197 10.16 -9.55 -15.12
N THR A 198 10.36 -10.72 -15.74
CA THR A 198 9.96 -10.93 -17.12
C THR A 198 8.46 -11.00 -17.11
N THR A 199 7.87 -10.03 -17.78
CA THR A 199 6.49 -9.91 -18.29
C THR A 199 5.61 -11.12 -18.12
#